data_ecfa99c3a11e31f753bdfe63316c6cd0
#
_entry.id   ecfa99c3a11e31f753bdfe63316c6cd0
#
_cell.length_a   1.000
_cell.length_b   1.000
_cell.length_c   1.000
_cell.angle_alpha   90.00
_cell.angle_beta   90.00
_cell.angle_gamma   90.00
#
_symmetry.space_group_name_H-M   'P 1'
#
loop_
_entity.id
_entity.type
_entity.pdbx_description
1 polymer ?
#
loop_
_entity_poly.entity_id
_entity_poly.type
_entity_poly.pdbx_seq_one_letter_code
_entity_poly.pdbx_strand_id
1 'polypeptide(L)'
;MNENFDLAIIGGGIVGSAAAYYSSLKGLKVVIIEKDSVASHASGFAYGGITPMVGLDKNSPYEKISKYSYELHKNLSTELPDFSGIDYGYKIYPNIELALYENEVS
;
A
#
# COMPACT_ATOMS: atom_id res chain seq x y z
N MET A 1 -28.36 -15.84 -11.79
CA MET A 1 -27.23 -15.53 -12.69
C MET A 1 -25.97 -16.08 -12.07
N ASN A 2 -25.27 -16.98 -12.73
CA ASN A 2 -23.94 -17.42 -12.26
C ASN A 2 -22.94 -16.34 -12.67
N GLU A 3 -22.47 -15.57 -11.71
CA GLU A 3 -21.36 -14.66 -11.96
C GLU A 3 -20.05 -15.44 -11.81
N ASN A 4 -19.27 -15.48 -12.87
CA ASN A 4 -17.94 -16.07 -12.85
C ASN A 4 -16.92 -14.97 -12.54
N PHE A 5 -16.00 -15.24 -11.63
CA PHE A 5 -14.87 -14.39 -11.29
C PHE A 5 -13.58 -15.11 -11.67
N ASP A 6 -12.59 -14.33 -12.10
CA ASP A 6 -11.25 -14.86 -12.42
C ASP A 6 -10.40 -15.01 -11.16
N LEU A 7 -10.66 -14.17 -10.13
CA LEU A 7 -9.92 -14.14 -8.89
C LEU A 7 -10.84 -13.86 -7.71
N ALA A 8 -10.72 -14.67 -6.67
CA ALA A 8 -11.33 -14.43 -5.36
C ALA A 8 -10.25 -14.11 -4.32
N ILE A 9 -10.40 -12.99 -3.61
CA ILE A 9 -9.48 -12.53 -2.56
C ILE A 9 -10.19 -12.61 -1.23
N ILE A 10 -9.59 -13.29 -0.26
CA ILE A 10 -10.12 -13.42 1.08
C ILE A 10 -9.46 -12.36 1.96
N GLY A 11 -10.30 -11.46 2.49
CA GLY A 11 -9.90 -10.33 3.32
C GLY A 11 -9.86 -8.99 2.56
N GLY A 12 -10.60 -8.01 3.08
CA GLY A 12 -10.72 -6.64 2.56
C GLY A 12 -9.84 -5.62 3.29
N GLY A 13 -8.69 -6.04 3.84
CA GLY A 13 -7.67 -5.13 4.35
C GLY A 13 -6.84 -4.50 3.24
N ILE A 14 -5.83 -3.68 3.60
CA ILE A 14 -5.01 -2.96 2.62
C ILE A 14 -4.35 -3.89 1.59
N VAL A 15 -3.88 -5.06 2.01
CA VAL A 15 -3.22 -6.04 1.11
C VAL A 15 -4.22 -6.62 0.11
N GLY A 16 -5.38 -7.07 0.60
CA GLY A 16 -6.44 -7.63 -0.26
C GLY A 16 -7.00 -6.59 -1.23
N SER A 17 -7.23 -5.37 -0.75
CA SER A 17 -7.72 -4.26 -1.58
C SER A 17 -6.71 -3.87 -2.65
N ALA A 18 -5.41 -3.79 -2.32
CA ALA A 18 -4.36 -3.52 -3.30
C ALA A 18 -4.26 -4.64 -4.35
N ALA A 19 -4.30 -5.91 -3.91
CA ALA A 19 -4.29 -7.05 -4.83
C ALA A 19 -5.49 -7.03 -5.78
N ALA A 20 -6.68 -6.69 -5.28
CA ALA A 20 -7.88 -6.56 -6.10
C ALA A 20 -7.75 -5.42 -7.12
N TYR A 21 -7.30 -4.24 -6.67
CA TYR A 21 -7.12 -3.07 -7.50
C TYR A 21 -6.18 -3.36 -8.68
N TYR A 22 -4.95 -3.80 -8.40
CA TYR A 22 -3.98 -4.08 -9.46
C TYR A 22 -4.37 -5.26 -10.36
N SER A 23 -5.12 -6.24 -9.85
CA SER A 23 -5.65 -7.34 -10.66
C SER A 23 -6.75 -6.85 -11.60
N SER A 24 -7.65 -5.97 -11.11
CA SER A 24 -8.71 -5.39 -11.94
C SER A 24 -8.16 -4.49 -13.05
N LEU A 25 -7.07 -3.74 -12.78
CA LEU A 25 -6.38 -2.96 -13.82
C LEU A 25 -5.79 -3.84 -14.94
N LYS A 26 -5.56 -5.13 -14.66
CA LYS A 26 -5.13 -6.12 -15.67
C LYS A 26 -6.32 -6.80 -16.39
N GLY A 27 -7.54 -6.34 -16.15
CA GLY A 27 -8.74 -6.84 -16.79
C GLY A 27 -9.35 -8.07 -16.12
N LEU A 28 -8.85 -8.50 -14.96
CA LEU A 28 -9.45 -9.62 -14.23
C LEU A 28 -10.75 -9.20 -13.54
N LYS A 29 -11.75 -10.07 -13.59
CA LYS A 29 -12.97 -9.94 -12.81
C LYS A 29 -12.72 -10.45 -11.39
N VAL A 30 -12.58 -9.53 -10.44
CA VAL A 30 -12.16 -9.83 -9.07
C VAL A 30 -13.34 -9.73 -8.11
N VAL A 31 -13.38 -10.62 -7.12
CA VAL A 31 -14.26 -10.52 -5.96
C VAL A 31 -13.45 -10.51 -4.67
N ILE A 32 -13.80 -9.63 -3.74
CA ILE A 32 -13.28 -9.63 -2.38
C ILE A 32 -14.33 -10.23 -1.46
N ILE A 33 -13.90 -11.20 -0.64
CA ILE A 33 -14.72 -11.84 0.37
C ILE A 33 -14.20 -11.38 1.73
N GLU A 34 -14.96 -10.50 2.40
CA GLU A 34 -14.66 -9.96 3.72
C GLU A 34 -15.74 -10.39 4.71
N LYS A 35 -15.33 -10.85 5.89
CA LYS A 35 -16.24 -11.33 6.92
C LYS A 35 -16.96 -10.20 7.68
N ASP A 36 -16.30 -9.03 7.76
CA ASP A 36 -16.80 -7.85 8.46
C ASP A 36 -16.84 -6.65 7.49
N SER A 37 -16.56 -5.46 7.94
CA SER A 37 -16.43 -4.28 7.07
C SER A 37 -15.02 -4.18 6.49
N VAL A 38 -14.91 -3.64 5.29
CA VAL A 38 -13.60 -3.40 4.65
C VAL A 38 -12.73 -2.53 5.55
N ALA A 39 -11.48 -2.93 5.72
CA ALA A 39 -10.47 -2.28 6.56
C ALA A 39 -10.85 -2.12 8.05
N SER A 40 -11.84 -2.81 8.56
CA SER A 40 -12.31 -2.66 9.96
C SER A 40 -11.37 -3.25 11.03
N HIS A 41 -10.31 -3.93 10.63
CA HIS A 41 -9.33 -4.55 11.52
C HIS A 41 -7.96 -3.84 11.43
N ALA A 42 -6.88 -4.60 11.34
CA ALA A 42 -5.51 -4.08 11.38
C ALA A 42 -5.26 -2.89 10.44
N SER A 43 -5.81 -2.92 9.24
CA SER A 43 -5.65 -1.82 8.27
C SER A 43 -6.34 -0.52 8.73
N GLY A 44 -7.50 -0.62 9.35
CA GLY A 44 -8.23 0.56 9.85
C GLY A 44 -7.63 1.17 11.12
N PHE A 45 -6.87 0.38 11.89
CA PHE A 45 -6.15 0.84 13.08
C PHE A 45 -4.68 1.17 12.81
N ALA A 46 -4.21 1.01 11.59
CA ALA A 46 -2.83 1.32 11.24
C ALA A 46 -2.55 2.82 11.33
N TYR A 47 -1.36 3.16 11.79
CA TYR A 47 -0.88 4.55 11.86
C TYR A 47 -0.85 5.25 10.49
N GLY A 48 -0.71 4.48 9.41
CA GLY A 48 -0.71 5.00 8.04
C GLY A 48 0.61 5.66 7.61
N GLY A 49 1.67 5.49 8.37
CA GLY A 49 3.01 5.98 8.00
C GLY A 49 3.59 5.18 6.84
N ILE A 50 4.03 5.87 5.80
CA ILE A 50 4.69 5.30 4.63
C ILE A 50 6.11 5.86 4.61
N THR A 51 7.05 5.09 5.12
CA THR A 51 8.46 5.46 5.16
C THR A 51 9.26 4.44 4.36
N PRO A 52 10.07 4.88 3.38
CA PRO A 52 11.03 3.97 2.77
C PRO A 52 11.92 3.39 3.86
N MET A 53 12.14 2.08 3.84
CA MET A 53 13.06 1.46 4.80
C MET A 53 14.49 1.88 4.47
N VAL A 54 14.98 2.89 5.19
CA VAL A 54 16.35 3.41 5.10
C VAL A 54 17.21 2.63 6.08
N GLY A 55 18.44 2.30 5.70
CA GLY A 55 19.40 1.61 6.58
C GLY A 55 19.35 0.09 6.53
N LEU A 56 18.52 -0.51 5.71
CA LEU A 56 18.67 -1.92 5.34
C LEU A 56 19.86 -2.06 4.35
N ASP A 57 20.47 -3.24 4.35
CA ASP A 57 21.49 -3.58 3.35
C ASP A 57 21.05 -3.12 1.96
N LYS A 58 21.84 -2.23 1.35
CA LYS A 58 21.56 -1.57 0.05
C LYS A 58 21.29 -2.52 -1.11
N ASN A 59 21.49 -3.83 -0.92
CA ASN A 59 21.21 -4.89 -1.89
C ASN A 59 20.10 -5.83 -1.42
N SER A 60 19.48 -5.55 -0.29
CA SER A 60 18.38 -6.37 0.23
C SER A 60 17.18 -6.37 -0.74
N PRO A 61 16.56 -7.51 -1.00
CA PRO A 61 15.27 -7.55 -1.71
C PRO A 61 14.20 -6.65 -1.07
N TYR A 62 14.24 -6.49 0.24
CA TYR A 62 13.31 -5.61 0.98
C TYR A 62 13.49 -4.14 0.64
N GLU A 63 14.73 -3.66 0.45
CA GLU A 63 14.97 -2.28 0.05
C GLU A 63 14.35 -1.98 -1.32
N LYS A 64 14.53 -2.87 -2.28
CA LYS A 64 13.96 -2.73 -3.63
C LYS A 64 12.44 -2.69 -3.60
N ILE A 65 11.81 -3.60 -2.85
CA ILE A 65 10.35 -3.64 -2.71
C ILE A 65 9.84 -2.39 -1.99
N SER A 66 10.50 -1.96 -0.93
CA SER A 66 10.13 -0.77 -0.17
C SER A 66 10.18 0.50 -1.03
N LYS A 67 11.26 0.71 -1.78
CA LYS A 67 11.38 1.84 -2.71
C LYS A 67 10.31 1.80 -3.80
N TYR A 68 10.10 0.65 -4.41
CA TYR A 68 9.07 0.49 -5.42
C TYR A 68 7.67 0.77 -4.87
N SER A 69 7.35 0.24 -3.69
CA SER A 69 6.08 0.48 -3.02
C SER A 69 5.87 1.96 -2.67
N TYR A 70 6.92 2.64 -2.23
CA TYR A 70 6.87 4.08 -1.95
C TYR A 70 6.52 4.89 -3.21
N GLU A 71 7.15 4.60 -4.35
CA GLU A 71 6.81 5.27 -5.60
C GLU A 71 5.38 4.96 -6.08
N LEU A 72 4.91 3.73 -5.88
CA LEU A 72 3.51 3.38 -6.15
C LEU A 72 2.54 4.21 -5.28
N HIS A 73 2.84 4.42 -4.00
CA HIS A 73 2.01 5.26 -3.13
C HIS A 73 1.97 6.72 -3.59
N LYS A 74 3.08 7.25 -4.10
CA LYS A 74 3.10 8.60 -4.68
C LYS A 74 2.18 8.71 -5.90
N ASN A 75 2.18 7.72 -6.79
CA ASN A 75 1.28 7.69 -7.95
C ASN A 75 -0.18 7.56 -7.49
N LEU A 76 -0.46 6.64 -6.56
CA LEU A 76 -1.80 6.45 -6.00
C LEU A 76 -2.34 7.71 -5.31
N SER A 77 -1.47 8.59 -4.80
CA SER A 77 -1.89 9.82 -4.14
C SER A 77 -2.64 10.80 -5.06
N THR A 78 -2.41 10.70 -6.36
CA THR A 78 -3.15 11.42 -7.40
C THR A 78 -4.24 10.57 -8.04
N GLU A 79 -3.91 9.34 -8.40
CA GLU A 79 -4.82 8.45 -9.14
C GLU A 79 -6.08 8.10 -8.34
N LEU A 80 -5.95 7.78 -7.06
CA LEU A 80 -7.08 7.33 -6.25
C LEU A 80 -8.12 8.44 -6.00
N PRO A 81 -7.73 9.68 -5.62
CA PRO A 81 -8.69 10.78 -5.50
C PRO A 81 -9.39 11.09 -6.82
N ASP A 82 -8.67 11.12 -7.94
CA ASP A 82 -9.23 11.36 -9.26
C ASP A 82 -10.25 10.29 -9.67
N PHE A 83 -9.96 9.03 -9.36
CA PHE A 83 -10.83 7.91 -9.69
C PHE A 83 -12.02 7.76 -8.74
N SER A 84 -11.81 7.92 -7.44
CA SER A 84 -12.81 7.67 -6.41
C SER A 84 -13.59 8.91 -5.97
N GLY A 85 -13.05 10.10 -6.20
CA GLY A 85 -13.56 11.35 -5.63
C GLY A 85 -13.30 11.49 -4.12
N ILE A 86 -12.48 10.61 -3.53
CA ILE A 86 -12.20 10.59 -2.09
C ILE A 86 -10.77 11.09 -1.83
N ASP A 87 -10.63 12.20 -1.12
CA ASP A 87 -9.35 12.61 -0.55
C ASP A 87 -9.09 11.79 0.73
N TYR A 88 -8.10 10.90 0.66
CA TYR A 88 -7.68 10.10 1.81
C TYR A 88 -6.55 10.74 2.63
N GLY A 89 -6.25 12.02 2.37
CA GLY A 89 -5.36 12.83 3.18
C GLY A 89 -3.87 12.48 3.05
N TYR A 90 -3.42 11.97 1.90
CA TYR A 90 -1.99 11.73 1.69
C TYR A 90 -1.20 13.03 1.77
N LYS A 91 -0.17 13.05 2.62
CA LYS A 91 0.70 14.21 2.80
C LYS A 91 2.14 13.76 2.95
N ILE A 92 3.06 14.53 2.38
CA ILE A 92 4.50 14.31 2.56
C ILE A 92 4.98 15.25 3.66
N TYR A 93 5.59 14.67 4.69
CA TYR A 93 6.22 15.42 5.78
C TYR A 93 7.73 15.22 5.74
N PRO A 94 8.52 16.26 6.05
CA PRO A 94 9.95 16.06 6.25
C PRO A 94 10.18 15.16 7.46
N ASN A 95 11.11 14.22 7.31
CA ASN A 95 11.57 13.36 8.39
C ASN A 95 12.98 13.77 8.81
N ILE A 96 13.26 13.66 10.10
CA ILE A 96 14.61 13.91 10.66
C ILE A 96 15.06 12.60 11.28
N GLU A 97 16.15 12.07 10.77
CA GLU A 97 16.84 10.92 11.36
C GLU A 97 18.03 11.40 12.17
N LEU A 98 18.15 10.90 13.39
CA LEU A 98 19.27 11.21 14.27
C LEU A 98 20.31 10.10 14.13
N ALA A 99 21.50 10.46 13.62
CA ALA A 99 22.66 9.59 13.71
C ALA A 99 23.34 9.83 15.05
N LEU A 100 23.42 8.81 15.89
CA LEU A 100 24.09 8.87 17.20
C LEU A 100 25.57 8.49 17.11
N TYR A 101 25.95 7.79 16.06
CA TYR A 101 27.31 7.32 15.80
C TYR A 101 27.74 7.66 14.39
N GLU A 102 29.05 7.85 14.18
CA GLU A 102 29.61 8.23 12.86
C GLU A 102 29.32 7.21 11.75
N ASN A 103 29.18 5.94 12.08
CA ASN A 103 28.85 4.89 11.11
C ASN A 103 27.37 4.87 10.70
N GLU A 104 26.53 5.68 11.30
CA GLU A 104 25.10 5.83 10.96
C GLU A 104 24.86 7.00 9.99
N VAL A 105 25.86 7.81 9.75
CA VAL A 105 25.81 8.91 8.76
C VAL A 105 25.98 8.33 7.37
N SER A 106 24.95 8.34 6.56
CA SER A 106 24.92 7.85 5.16
C SER A 106 25.16 8.97 4.16
#